data_33a2ef62c9fbdfbd104fab4b9dd542dd
#
_entry.id   33a2ef62c9fbdfbd104fab4b9dd542dd
#
_cell.length_a   1.000
_cell.length_b   1.000
_cell.length_c   1.000
_cell.angle_alpha   90.00
_cell.angle_beta   90.00
_cell.angle_gamma   90.00
#
_symmetry.space_group_name_H-M   'P 1'
#
loop_
_entity.id
_entity.type
_entity.pdbx_description
1 polymer ?
#
loop_
_entity_poly.entity_id
_entity_poly.type
_entity_poly.pdbx_seq_one_letter_code
_entity_poly.pdbx_strand_id
1 'polypeptide(L)'
;MAGAGGDLSWFRRGFYQCLSRRADALFELCDAVLCADGPVRSVAELSLVGEHRRGHGSGYAALAHGRIDVQRLRTALSSVPVPRAADGRLMLAVDITSWLRPEAHTSPQRILCHTYGRGKDTHIMVPGWPYSVVVALQPGRNSWTAPLDAVRLA
;
A
#
# COMPACT_ATOMS: atom_id res chain seq x y z
N MET A 1 13.01 11.98 24.23
CA MET A 1 12.54 12.01 22.82
C MET A 1 13.25 10.90 22.07
N ALA A 2 12.56 9.82 21.74
CA ALA A 2 13.10 8.82 20.81
C ALA A 2 13.23 9.51 19.44
N GLY A 3 14.43 9.54 18.87
CA GLY A 3 14.66 10.21 17.60
C GLY A 3 13.94 9.49 16.46
N ALA A 4 13.52 10.22 15.43
CA ALA A 4 12.80 9.71 14.25
C ALA A 4 13.43 8.43 13.62
N GLY A 5 14.76 8.27 13.74
CA GLY A 5 15.46 7.06 13.31
C GLY A 5 15.15 5.80 14.13
N GLY A 6 14.83 5.96 15.42
CA GLY A 6 14.42 4.85 16.30
C GLY A 6 13.03 4.33 15.92
N ASP A 7 12.12 5.24 15.62
CA ASP A 7 10.73 4.91 15.25
C ASP A 7 10.66 4.19 13.91
N LEU A 8 11.44 4.65 12.92
CA LEU A 8 11.52 4.00 11.61
C LEU A 8 12.12 2.59 11.72
N SER A 9 13.19 2.43 12.46
CA SER A 9 13.84 1.12 12.64
C SER A 9 12.94 0.13 13.39
N TRP A 10 12.16 0.61 14.35
CA TRP A 10 11.16 -0.20 15.04
C TRP A 10 10.04 -0.64 14.11
N PHE A 11 9.45 0.31 13.35
CA PHE A 11 8.41 0.02 12.37
C PHE A 11 8.90 -0.98 11.32
N ARG A 12 10.08 -0.78 10.75
CA ARG A 12 10.67 -1.67 9.74
C ARG A 12 10.82 -3.11 10.25
N ARG A 13 11.26 -3.30 11.51
CA ARG A 13 11.33 -4.64 12.12
C ARG A 13 9.94 -5.26 12.28
N GLY A 14 8.97 -4.48 12.75
CA GLY A 14 7.58 -4.92 12.87
C GLY A 14 6.98 -5.31 11.52
N PHE A 15 7.20 -4.50 10.48
CA PHE A 15 6.75 -4.79 9.13
C PHE A 15 7.40 -6.08 8.57
N TYR A 16 8.71 -6.25 8.71
CA TYR A 16 9.38 -7.47 8.29
C TYR A 16 8.78 -8.72 8.92
N GLN A 17 8.43 -8.65 10.19
CA GLN A 17 7.78 -9.76 10.91
C GLN A 17 6.36 -10.08 10.42
N CYS A 18 5.72 -9.19 9.66
CA CYS A 18 4.43 -9.45 9.02
C CYS A 18 4.57 -10.25 7.71
N LEU A 19 5.77 -10.35 7.18
CA LEU A 19 6.06 -11.05 5.93
C LEU A 19 6.31 -12.53 6.22
N SER A 20 5.33 -13.38 5.97
CA SER A 20 5.35 -14.79 6.37
C SER A 20 5.91 -15.75 5.32
N ARG A 21 6.03 -15.30 4.05
CA ARG A 21 6.63 -16.07 2.96
C ARG A 21 7.34 -15.14 1.99
N ARG A 22 8.55 -15.51 1.54
CA ARG A 22 9.42 -14.67 0.71
C ARG A 22 9.72 -13.32 1.37
N ALA A 23 9.85 -13.32 2.69
CA ALA A 23 9.96 -12.12 3.51
C ALA A 23 11.06 -11.17 3.01
N ASP A 24 12.30 -11.67 2.84
CA ASP A 24 13.42 -10.84 2.40
C ASP A 24 13.15 -10.18 1.05
N ALA A 25 12.64 -10.94 0.08
CA ALA A 25 12.41 -10.43 -1.27
C ALA A 25 11.26 -9.40 -1.30
N LEU A 26 10.20 -9.61 -0.50
CA LEU A 26 9.13 -8.62 -0.32
C LEU A 26 9.66 -7.36 0.37
N PHE A 27 10.48 -7.52 1.38
CA PHE A 27 11.03 -6.40 2.13
C PHE A 27 11.97 -5.54 1.28
N GLU A 28 12.89 -6.18 0.54
CA GLU A 28 13.77 -5.49 -0.42
C GLU A 28 12.96 -4.80 -1.54
N LEU A 29 11.87 -5.42 -1.99
CA LEU A 29 10.99 -4.80 -2.98
C LEU A 29 10.30 -3.53 -2.44
N CYS A 30 9.85 -3.56 -1.18
CA CYS A 30 9.29 -2.37 -0.53
C CYS A 30 10.35 -1.27 -0.37
N ASP A 31 11.55 -1.62 0.04
CA ASP A 31 12.66 -0.65 0.14
C ASP A 31 13.00 -0.05 -1.23
N ALA A 32 13.07 -0.86 -2.27
CA ALA A 32 13.31 -0.37 -3.62
C ALA A 32 12.21 0.59 -4.10
N VAL A 33 10.93 0.34 -3.78
CA VAL A 33 9.83 1.27 -4.09
C VAL A 33 10.01 2.60 -3.36
N LEU A 34 10.41 2.57 -2.09
CA LEU A 34 10.59 3.77 -1.27
C LEU A 34 11.81 4.61 -1.68
N CYS A 35 12.82 3.97 -2.26
CA CYS A 35 14.07 4.60 -2.68
C CYS A 35 14.15 4.88 -4.19
N ALA A 36 13.11 4.57 -4.95
CA ALA A 36 13.07 4.83 -6.39
C ALA A 36 12.95 6.34 -6.69
N ASP A 37 13.74 6.83 -7.62
CA ASP A 37 13.79 8.25 -8.04
C ASP A 37 12.61 8.65 -8.94
N GLY A 38 11.43 8.16 -8.71
CA GLY A 38 10.26 8.54 -9.51
C GLY A 38 9.18 7.46 -9.56
N PRO A 39 8.21 7.62 -10.47
CA PRO A 39 7.11 6.67 -10.57
C PRO A 39 7.59 5.29 -11.03
N VAL A 40 7.36 4.28 -10.20
CA VAL A 40 7.68 2.88 -10.53
C VAL A 40 6.77 2.37 -11.64
N ARG A 41 7.34 1.93 -12.75
CA ARG A 41 6.61 1.42 -13.92
C ARG A 41 6.66 -0.10 -14.03
N SER A 42 7.72 -0.73 -13.53
CA SER A 42 7.88 -2.18 -13.60
C SER A 42 8.72 -2.73 -12.45
N VAL A 43 8.54 -4.03 -12.16
CA VAL A 43 9.40 -4.75 -11.19
C VAL A 43 10.85 -4.84 -11.70
N ALA A 44 11.04 -4.85 -13.02
CA ALA A 44 12.37 -4.86 -13.60
C ALA A 44 13.15 -3.56 -13.29
N GLU A 45 12.49 -2.39 -13.36
CA GLU A 45 13.10 -1.11 -12.96
C GLU A 45 13.50 -1.12 -11.47
N LEU A 46 12.66 -1.67 -10.60
CA LEU A 46 12.97 -1.79 -9.18
C LEU A 46 14.21 -2.65 -8.91
N SER A 47 14.52 -3.60 -9.79
CA SER A 47 15.75 -4.42 -9.64
C SER A 47 17.04 -3.65 -9.90
N LEU A 48 16.96 -2.43 -10.43
CA LEU A 48 18.09 -1.53 -10.66
C LEU A 48 18.34 -0.57 -9.46
N VAL A 49 17.40 -0.51 -8.51
CA VAL A 49 17.56 0.30 -7.29
C VAL A 49 18.50 -0.43 -6.34
N GLY A 50 19.41 0.30 -5.70
CA GLY A 50 20.48 -0.26 -4.86
C GLY A 50 19.99 -1.10 -3.67
N GLU A 51 18.76 -0.86 -3.20
CA GLU A 51 18.13 -1.60 -2.12
C GLU A 51 17.65 -2.99 -2.55
N HIS A 52 17.45 -3.23 -3.85
CA HIS A 52 17.12 -4.55 -4.39
C HIS A 52 18.40 -5.34 -4.68
N ARG A 53 18.84 -6.14 -3.74
CA ARG A 53 20.09 -6.91 -3.82
C ARG A 53 20.00 -8.24 -4.57
N ARG A 54 18.80 -8.59 -5.02
CA ARG A 54 18.49 -9.86 -5.69
C ARG A 54 18.24 -9.62 -7.18
N GLY A 55 18.36 -10.67 -8.00
CA GLY A 55 17.99 -10.57 -9.40
C GLY A 55 16.49 -10.28 -9.61
N HIS A 56 16.13 -9.66 -10.72
CA HIS A 56 14.74 -9.22 -11.02
C HIS A 56 13.69 -10.34 -10.87
N GLY A 57 14.05 -11.59 -11.17
CA GLY A 57 13.14 -12.73 -10.99
C GLY A 57 12.67 -12.94 -9.55
N SER A 58 13.44 -12.49 -8.54
CA SER A 58 13.04 -12.60 -7.15
C SER A 58 11.89 -11.64 -6.80
N GLY A 59 11.84 -10.45 -7.41
CA GLY A 59 10.74 -9.50 -7.26
C GLY A 59 9.42 -10.07 -7.78
N TYR A 60 9.43 -10.65 -8.98
CA TYR A 60 8.25 -11.34 -9.53
C TYR A 60 7.82 -12.53 -8.67
N ALA A 61 8.78 -13.35 -8.22
CA ALA A 61 8.49 -14.47 -7.34
C ALA A 61 7.95 -14.02 -5.95
N ALA A 62 8.41 -12.89 -5.45
CA ALA A 62 7.90 -12.29 -4.22
C ALA A 62 6.43 -11.87 -4.37
N LEU A 63 6.09 -11.19 -5.46
CA LEU A 63 4.70 -10.79 -5.74
C LEU A 63 3.78 -11.98 -6.01
N ALA A 64 4.26 -13.02 -6.71
CA ALA A 64 3.46 -14.19 -7.04
C ALA A 64 3.24 -15.15 -5.85
N HIS A 65 4.23 -15.29 -4.99
CA HIS A 65 4.27 -16.33 -3.96
C HIS A 65 4.53 -15.81 -2.54
N GLY A 66 4.76 -14.52 -2.39
CA GLY A 66 4.90 -13.88 -1.08
C GLY A 66 3.60 -13.92 -0.28
N ARG A 67 3.71 -13.83 1.02
CA ARG A 67 2.55 -13.76 1.91
C ARG A 67 2.79 -12.74 3.00
N ILE A 68 1.74 -11.99 3.30
CA ILE A 68 1.70 -11.02 4.40
C ILE A 68 0.66 -11.51 5.40
N ASP A 69 1.02 -11.52 6.66
CA ASP A 69 0.08 -11.66 7.76
C ASP A 69 -0.63 -10.32 7.95
N VAL A 70 -1.82 -10.22 7.36
CA VAL A 70 -2.62 -8.99 7.33
C VAL A 70 -3.03 -8.56 8.74
N GLN A 71 -3.36 -9.49 9.64
CA GLN A 71 -3.76 -9.15 11.00
C GLN A 71 -2.59 -8.58 11.80
N ARG A 72 -1.43 -9.19 11.65
CA ARG A 72 -0.21 -8.68 12.28
C ARG A 72 0.18 -7.30 11.72
N LEU A 73 0.03 -7.10 10.41
CA LEU A 73 0.27 -5.79 9.80
C LEU A 73 -0.69 -4.72 10.33
N ARG A 74 -1.98 -5.02 10.45
CA ARG A 74 -2.97 -4.12 11.06
C ARG A 74 -2.60 -3.75 12.48
N THR A 75 -2.18 -4.72 13.29
CA THR A 75 -1.70 -4.48 14.66
C THR A 75 -0.46 -3.59 14.67
N ALA A 76 0.49 -3.83 13.77
CA ALA A 76 1.68 -2.99 13.65
C ALA A 76 1.33 -1.56 13.23
N LEU A 77 0.45 -1.38 12.26
CA LEU A 77 -0.02 -0.05 11.81
C LEU A 77 -0.78 0.69 12.93
N SER A 78 -1.64 0.01 13.68
CA SER A 78 -2.41 0.63 14.77
C SER A 78 -1.55 1.05 15.96
N SER A 79 -0.33 0.52 16.07
CA SER A 79 0.64 0.90 17.11
C SER A 79 1.53 2.10 16.73
N VAL A 80 1.49 2.52 15.45
CA VAL A 80 2.19 3.73 15.01
C VAL A 80 1.45 4.97 15.53
N PRO A 81 2.14 5.95 16.11
CA PRO A 81 1.51 7.20 16.52
C PRO A 81 0.84 7.88 15.31
N VAL A 82 -0.46 8.13 15.42
CA VAL A 82 -1.22 8.84 14.39
C VAL A 82 -1.49 10.28 14.82
N PRO A 83 -1.52 11.22 13.86
CA PRO A 83 -1.85 12.62 14.14
C PRO A 83 -3.21 12.76 14.81
N ARG A 84 -3.30 13.68 15.76
CA ARG A 84 -4.54 14.02 16.47
C ARG A 84 -4.82 15.50 16.37
N ALA A 85 -6.08 15.88 16.38
CA ALA A 85 -6.50 17.26 16.51
C ALA A 85 -6.13 17.83 17.90
N ALA A 86 -6.19 19.16 18.07
CA ALA A 86 -5.82 19.82 19.32
C ALA A 86 -6.67 19.37 20.53
N ASP A 87 -7.88 18.89 20.28
CA ASP A 87 -8.78 18.32 21.29
C ASP A 87 -8.57 16.81 21.51
N GLY A 88 -7.51 16.22 20.94
CA GLY A 88 -7.16 14.80 21.08
C GLY A 88 -7.91 13.86 20.14
N ARG A 89 -8.89 14.33 19.36
CA ARG A 89 -9.66 13.48 18.44
C ARG A 89 -8.83 13.02 17.25
N LEU A 90 -9.12 11.80 16.77
CA LEU A 90 -8.65 11.30 15.48
C LEU A 90 -9.62 11.76 14.38
N MET A 91 -9.07 12.30 13.32
CA MET A 91 -9.81 12.57 12.09
C MET A 91 -9.55 11.44 11.11
N LEU A 92 -10.59 10.71 10.75
CA LEU A 92 -10.49 9.60 9.80
C LEU A 92 -11.20 9.95 8.50
N ALA A 93 -10.63 9.52 7.39
CA ALA A 93 -11.30 9.49 6.10
C ALA A 93 -11.35 8.05 5.59
N VAL A 94 -12.46 7.73 4.94
CA VAL A 94 -12.68 6.47 4.24
C VAL A 94 -13.03 6.79 2.80
N ASP A 95 -12.35 6.16 1.87
CA ASP A 95 -12.63 6.32 0.44
C ASP A 95 -12.53 4.99 -0.28
N ILE A 96 -13.20 4.89 -1.43
CA ILE A 96 -13.15 3.73 -2.30
C ILE A 96 -12.36 4.09 -3.54
N THR A 97 -11.28 3.36 -3.76
CA THR A 97 -10.46 3.47 -4.97
C THR A 97 -10.58 2.19 -5.81
N SER A 98 -10.71 2.33 -7.11
CA SER A 98 -10.84 1.21 -8.03
C SER A 98 -9.54 0.96 -8.78
N TRP A 99 -8.96 -0.21 -8.58
CA TRP A 99 -7.84 -0.67 -9.38
C TRP A 99 -8.37 -1.32 -10.66
N LEU A 100 -8.56 -0.52 -11.70
CA LEU A 100 -9.12 -0.97 -12.97
C LEU A 100 -8.12 -1.84 -13.74
N ARG A 101 -8.58 -2.98 -14.22
CA ARG A 101 -7.81 -3.94 -15.01
C ARG A 101 -8.70 -4.63 -16.04
N PRO A 102 -9.15 -3.91 -17.08
CA PRO A 102 -10.02 -4.47 -18.12
C PRO A 102 -9.34 -5.62 -18.87
N GLU A 103 -8.04 -5.51 -19.12
CA GLU A 103 -7.27 -6.49 -19.89
C GLU A 103 -6.89 -7.76 -19.13
N ALA A 104 -7.09 -7.81 -17.80
CA ALA A 104 -6.68 -8.96 -16.98
C ALA A 104 -7.74 -10.07 -16.98
N HIS A 105 -8.12 -10.59 -18.13
CA HIS A 105 -9.24 -11.52 -18.32
C HIS A 105 -9.16 -12.81 -17.49
N THR A 106 -7.97 -13.29 -17.20
CA THR A 106 -7.73 -14.51 -16.40
C THR A 106 -7.62 -14.27 -14.91
N SER A 107 -7.62 -13.00 -14.47
CA SER A 107 -7.47 -12.67 -13.05
C SER A 107 -8.78 -12.94 -12.30
N PRO A 108 -8.72 -13.70 -11.18
CA PRO A 108 -9.91 -14.07 -10.44
C PRO A 108 -10.51 -12.88 -9.67
N GLN A 109 -11.79 -13.00 -9.37
CA GLN A 109 -12.50 -12.10 -8.45
C GLN A 109 -12.48 -10.62 -8.87
N ARG A 110 -12.36 -10.33 -10.17
CA ARG A 110 -12.66 -8.99 -10.66
C ARG A 110 -14.17 -8.77 -10.62
N ILE A 111 -14.56 -7.57 -10.22
CA ILE A 111 -15.95 -7.13 -10.32
C ILE A 111 -16.02 -5.89 -11.22
N LEU A 112 -17.21 -5.49 -11.58
CA LEU A 112 -17.42 -4.23 -12.30
C LEU A 112 -17.31 -3.07 -11.33
N CYS A 113 -16.30 -2.24 -11.53
CA CYS A 113 -16.05 -1.04 -10.76
C CYS A 113 -16.71 0.15 -11.46
N HIS A 114 -17.46 0.91 -10.71
CA HIS A 114 -18.02 2.18 -11.20
C HIS A 114 -16.91 3.21 -11.37
N THR A 115 -16.88 3.89 -12.50
CA THR A 115 -15.97 5.00 -12.76
C THR A 115 -16.65 6.05 -13.64
N TYR A 116 -16.06 7.25 -13.69
CA TYR A 116 -16.59 8.35 -14.49
C TYR A 116 -15.98 8.30 -15.90
N GLY A 117 -16.82 8.41 -16.91
CA GLY A 117 -16.41 8.59 -18.30
C GLY A 117 -15.98 10.05 -18.56
N ARG A 118 -15.55 10.29 -19.81
CA ARG A 118 -15.10 11.63 -20.23
C ARG A 118 -16.23 12.67 -20.36
N GLY A 119 -17.49 12.24 -20.39
CA GLY A 119 -18.64 13.12 -20.46
C GLY A 119 -19.17 13.49 -19.08
N LYS A 120 -19.81 14.66 -18.98
CA LYS A 120 -20.53 15.05 -17.78
C LYS A 120 -21.65 14.02 -17.54
N ASP A 121 -21.72 13.49 -16.32
CA ASP A 121 -22.70 12.47 -15.89
C ASP A 121 -22.61 11.11 -16.63
N THR A 122 -21.49 10.82 -17.29
CA THR A 122 -21.28 9.52 -17.92
C THR A 122 -20.69 8.53 -16.91
N HIS A 123 -21.48 7.53 -16.54
CA HIS A 123 -21.06 6.44 -15.68
C HIS A 123 -20.70 5.23 -16.52
N ILE A 124 -19.53 4.67 -16.28
CA ILE A 124 -19.08 3.43 -16.95
C ILE A 124 -18.67 2.39 -15.92
N MET A 125 -18.88 1.14 -16.28
CA MET A 125 -18.50 -0.01 -15.46
C MET A 125 -17.29 -0.69 -16.08
N VAL A 126 -16.18 -0.72 -15.35
CA VAL A 126 -14.91 -1.27 -15.82
C VAL A 126 -14.45 -2.40 -14.90
N PRO A 127 -14.02 -3.55 -15.45
CA PRO A 127 -13.52 -4.65 -14.63
C PRO A 127 -12.28 -4.26 -13.81
N GLY A 128 -12.27 -4.63 -12.53
CA GLY A 128 -11.17 -4.33 -11.63
C GLY A 128 -11.41 -4.85 -10.22
N TRP A 129 -10.67 -4.27 -9.28
CA TRP A 129 -10.84 -4.55 -7.85
C TRP A 129 -11.01 -3.22 -7.10
N PRO A 130 -12.17 -2.99 -6.50
CA PRO A 130 -12.36 -1.83 -5.62
C PRO A 130 -11.74 -2.12 -4.25
N TYR A 131 -11.09 -1.12 -3.69
CA TYR A 131 -10.54 -1.14 -2.34
C TYR A 131 -11.15 -0.02 -1.52
N SER A 132 -11.59 -0.34 -0.32
CA SER A 132 -11.89 0.64 0.71
C SER A 132 -10.60 0.92 1.49
N VAL A 133 -10.21 2.18 1.57
CA VAL A 133 -9.00 2.61 2.26
C VAL A 133 -9.41 3.53 3.42
N VAL A 134 -8.86 3.25 4.60
CA VAL A 134 -9.04 4.07 5.80
C VAL A 134 -7.73 4.76 6.12
N VAL A 135 -7.77 6.07 6.29
CA VAL A 135 -6.60 6.88 6.65
C VAL A 135 -6.89 7.79 7.83
N ALA A 136 -5.86 8.04 8.65
CA ALA A 136 -5.89 9.13 9.62
C ALA A 136 -5.38 10.41 8.92
N LEU A 137 -6.12 11.50 9.08
CA LEU A 137 -5.78 12.80 8.53
C LEU A 137 -4.94 13.59 9.53
N GLN A 138 -3.88 14.24 9.03
CA GLN A 138 -3.16 15.20 9.84
C GLN A 138 -3.94 16.51 9.90
N PRO A 139 -4.22 17.06 11.09
CA PRO A 139 -4.85 18.36 11.22
C PRO A 139 -4.00 19.49 10.62
N GLY A 140 -4.66 20.49 10.02
CA GLY A 140 -3.98 21.64 9.44
C GLY A 140 -4.07 21.72 7.92
N ARG A 141 -3.25 22.59 7.33
CA ARG A 141 -3.23 22.84 5.88
C ARG A 141 -2.21 21.97 5.13
N ASN A 142 -2.18 20.71 5.43
CA ASN A 142 -1.31 19.79 4.71
C ASN A 142 -2.12 18.60 4.18
N SER A 143 -1.54 17.84 3.26
CA SER A 143 -2.15 16.66 2.64
C SER A 143 -1.60 15.34 3.21
N TRP A 144 -0.91 15.38 4.33
CA TRP A 144 -0.36 14.18 4.96
C TRP A 144 -1.46 13.30 5.54
N THR A 145 -1.40 12.04 5.22
CA THR A 145 -2.31 11.01 5.71
C THR A 145 -1.51 9.80 6.16
N ALA A 146 -2.00 9.12 7.19
CA ALA A 146 -1.46 7.84 7.63
C ALA A 146 -2.42 6.72 7.25
N PRO A 147 -2.11 5.86 6.26
CA PRO A 147 -2.92 4.70 5.94
C PRO A 147 -3.00 3.75 7.14
N LEU A 148 -4.22 3.36 7.51
CA LEU A 148 -4.49 2.46 8.63
C LEU A 148 -4.91 1.07 8.15
N ASP A 149 -5.72 1.02 7.10
CA ASP A 149 -6.20 -0.24 6.52
C ASP A 149 -6.59 -0.07 5.05
N ALA A 150 -6.53 -1.16 4.32
CA ALA A 150 -7.05 -1.26 2.96
C ALA A 150 -7.68 -2.64 2.77
N VAL A 151 -8.96 -2.67 2.42
CA VAL A 151 -9.74 -3.89 2.24
C VAL A 151 -10.28 -3.95 0.83
N ARG A 152 -10.04 -5.06 0.14
CA ARG A 152 -10.67 -5.30 -1.15
C ARG A 152 -12.16 -5.60 -0.91
N LEU A 153 -12.99 -4.88 -1.63
CA LEU A 153 -14.42 -5.12 -1.64
C LEU A 153 -14.74 -6.28 -2.61
N ALA A 154 -15.65 -7.15 -2.17
CA ALA A 154 -16.10 -8.30 -2.97
C ALA A 154 -17.24 -7.89 -3.91
#